data_45c1371b22783f42f7532ddc4a683a21
#
_entry.id   45c1371b22783f42f7532ddc4a683a21
#
_cell.length_a   1.000
_cell.length_b   1.000
_cell.length_c   1.000
_cell.angle_alpha   90.00
_cell.angle_beta   90.00
_cell.angle_gamma   90.00
#
_symmetry.space_group_name_H-M   'P 1'
#
loop_
_entity.id
_entity.type
_entity.pdbx_description
1 polymer ?
#
loop_
_entity_poly.entity_id
_entity_poly.type
_entity_poly.pdbx_seq_one_letter_code
_entity_poly.pdbx_strand_id
1 'polypeptide(L)'
;IFLVVAFVFGSKIIYLASIKKENYFTNKLVPSVFLKRQDILDRNNNLLARNVKLYSAAIKPQFIIDKGKLLINLRLIFPNMDMDRIKKKIEIGKYFYIKKRLNESEWKKLWLLGDKSIDLNGKQFRVYPHESLFSHVLGQIDDDNLGISGLEKSFNKKLTESKNPLILSLDANLQHIIREELVSGNNIFQTLG
;
A
#
# COMPACT_ATOMS: atom_id res chain seq x y z
N ILE A 1 8.54 -23.49 46.49
CA ILE A 1 9.30 -22.96 45.36
C ILE A 1 8.35 -22.64 44.18
N PHE A 2 7.49 -23.58 43.77
CA PHE A 2 6.57 -23.38 42.61
C PHE A 2 5.63 -22.15 42.77
N LEU A 3 5.02 -21.97 43.96
CA LEU A 3 4.13 -20.83 44.22
C LEU A 3 4.86 -19.48 44.16
N VAL A 4 6.12 -19.41 44.58
CA VAL A 4 6.93 -18.19 44.50
C VAL A 4 7.22 -17.84 43.06
N VAL A 5 7.57 -18.82 42.24
CA VAL A 5 7.83 -18.61 40.81
C VAL A 5 6.55 -18.16 40.09
N ALA A 6 5.41 -18.78 40.35
CA ALA A 6 4.12 -18.39 39.78
C ALA A 6 3.74 -16.96 40.19
N PHE A 7 4.00 -16.55 41.44
CA PHE A 7 3.72 -15.20 41.92
C PHE A 7 4.62 -14.14 41.21
N VAL A 8 5.91 -14.45 41.00
CA VAL A 8 6.86 -13.58 40.29
C VAL A 8 6.45 -13.41 38.85
N PHE A 9 6.05 -14.48 38.13
CA PHE A 9 5.56 -14.38 36.78
C PHE A 9 4.23 -13.62 36.70
N GLY A 10 3.29 -13.86 37.59
CA GLY A 10 2.01 -13.14 37.65
C GLY A 10 2.21 -11.65 37.89
N SER A 11 3.07 -11.27 38.86
CA SER A 11 3.36 -9.84 39.09
C SER A 11 4.06 -9.18 37.91
N LYS A 12 4.93 -9.89 37.19
CA LYS A 12 5.57 -9.36 35.97
C LYS A 12 4.57 -9.15 34.82
N ILE A 13 3.61 -10.05 34.65
CA ILE A 13 2.53 -9.89 33.65
C ILE A 13 1.67 -8.68 34.00
N ILE A 14 1.27 -8.52 35.26
CA ILE A 14 0.49 -7.36 35.71
C ILE A 14 1.30 -6.07 35.53
N TYR A 15 2.58 -6.07 35.85
CA TYR A 15 3.48 -4.95 35.65
C TYR A 15 3.56 -4.56 34.17
N LEU A 16 3.77 -5.53 33.25
CA LEU A 16 3.82 -5.29 31.81
C LEU A 16 2.48 -4.81 31.25
N ALA A 17 1.37 -5.30 31.77
CA ALA A 17 0.03 -4.84 31.39
C ALA A 17 -0.29 -3.43 31.90
N SER A 18 0.27 -3.05 33.06
CA SER A 18 0.12 -1.73 33.68
C SER A 18 1.05 -0.67 33.11
N ILE A 19 2.14 -1.07 32.45
CA ILE A 19 2.91 -0.14 31.63
C ILE A 19 1.94 0.28 30.53
N LYS A 20 1.33 1.48 30.70
CA LYS A 20 0.64 2.17 29.63
C LYS A 20 1.60 2.16 28.43
N LYS A 21 1.37 1.26 27.46
CA LYS A 21 1.87 1.50 26.12
C LYS A 21 1.44 2.91 25.83
N GLU A 22 2.38 3.84 25.80
CA GLU A 22 2.10 5.12 25.18
C GLU A 22 1.42 4.74 23.88
N ASN A 23 0.15 5.11 23.80
CA ASN A 23 -0.69 4.76 22.67
C ASN A 23 0.01 5.27 21.44
N TYR A 24 0.70 4.38 20.72
CA TYR A 24 1.07 4.62 19.33
C TYR A 24 -0.20 4.85 18.47
N PHE A 25 -1.35 4.61 19.05
CA PHE A 25 -2.68 5.07 18.64
C PHE A 25 -3.10 6.33 19.39
N THR A 26 -2.23 7.32 19.58
CA THR A 26 -2.76 8.67 19.67
C THR A 26 -3.41 8.89 18.32
N ASN A 27 -4.72 8.73 18.29
CA ASN A 27 -5.61 9.39 17.37
C ASN A 27 -5.36 10.91 17.46
N LYS A 28 -4.21 11.36 16.96
CA LYS A 28 -4.22 12.56 16.21
C LYS A 28 -5.10 12.21 15.00
N LEU A 29 -6.33 12.64 15.03
CA LEU A 29 -7.07 13.09 13.88
C LEU A 29 -6.23 14.21 13.24
N VAL A 30 -5.04 13.87 12.80
CA VAL A 30 -4.34 14.63 11.78
C VAL A 30 -5.28 14.43 10.60
N PRO A 31 -5.97 15.51 10.12
CA PRO A 31 -6.63 15.41 8.84
C PRO A 31 -5.61 14.72 7.96
N SER A 32 -6.01 13.72 7.20
CA SER A 32 -5.13 12.99 6.30
C SER A 32 -4.64 13.95 5.22
N VAL A 33 -3.83 14.91 5.64
CA VAL A 33 -2.87 15.57 4.77
C VAL A 33 -2.04 14.40 4.33
N PHE A 34 -2.34 13.89 3.14
CA PHE A 34 -1.57 12.85 2.50
C PHE A 34 -0.14 13.35 2.44
N LEU A 35 0.62 13.07 3.49
CA LEU A 35 2.03 13.43 3.57
C LEU A 35 2.67 12.76 2.37
N LYS A 36 3.02 13.58 1.39
CA LYS A 36 3.67 13.12 0.16
C LYS A 36 5.04 12.61 0.57
N ARG A 37 5.14 11.29 0.74
CA ARG A 37 6.42 10.65 0.98
C ARG A 37 7.33 10.87 -0.22
N GLN A 38 8.55 11.33 0.03
CA GLN A 38 9.49 11.71 -1.01
C GLN A 38 10.01 10.49 -1.79
N ASP A 39 10.46 10.74 -3.01
CA ASP A 39 11.07 9.73 -3.85
C ASP A 39 12.41 9.27 -3.26
N ILE A 40 12.78 8.02 -3.55
CA ILE A 40 14.13 7.49 -3.32
C ILE A 40 14.76 7.30 -4.69
N LEU A 41 15.93 7.85 -4.88
CA LEU A 41 16.69 7.83 -6.12
C LEU A 41 18.05 7.15 -5.91
N ASP A 42 18.62 6.60 -6.96
CA ASP A 42 20.02 6.17 -7.00
C ASP A 42 20.97 7.37 -7.23
N ARG A 43 22.29 7.13 -7.31
CA ARG A 43 23.30 8.16 -7.58
C ARG A 43 23.15 8.87 -8.93
N ASN A 44 22.48 8.19 -9.89
CA ASN A 44 22.29 8.67 -11.26
C ASN A 44 20.88 9.28 -11.44
N ASN A 45 20.14 9.51 -10.34
CA ASN A 45 18.74 9.97 -10.31
C ASN A 45 17.74 8.99 -10.91
N ASN A 46 18.07 7.70 -11.04
CA ASN A 46 17.09 6.66 -11.39
C ASN A 46 16.14 6.43 -10.22
N LEU A 47 14.88 6.23 -10.52
CA LEU A 47 13.83 6.09 -9.53
C LEU A 47 13.84 4.71 -8.87
N LEU A 48 14.06 4.66 -7.57
CA LEU A 48 14.02 3.42 -6.78
C LEU A 48 12.70 3.23 -6.02
N ALA A 49 12.08 4.32 -5.56
CA ALA A 49 10.77 4.28 -4.92
C ALA A 49 10.00 5.60 -5.08
N ARG A 50 8.71 5.53 -5.38
CA ARG A 50 7.82 6.70 -5.55
C ARG A 50 6.42 6.42 -5.04
N ASN A 51 5.78 7.47 -4.49
CA ASN A 51 4.35 7.42 -4.21
C ASN A 51 3.54 7.78 -5.46
N VAL A 52 2.64 6.88 -5.86
CA VAL A 52 1.70 7.08 -6.96
C VAL A 52 0.29 7.11 -6.41
N LYS A 53 -0.50 8.09 -6.82
CA LYS A 53 -1.92 8.16 -6.48
C LYS A 53 -2.70 7.23 -7.41
N LEU A 54 -3.25 6.17 -6.84
CA LEU A 54 -4.15 5.27 -7.55
C LEU A 54 -5.56 5.44 -7.01
N TYR A 55 -6.53 5.36 -7.91
CA TYR A 55 -7.93 5.43 -7.56
C TYR A 55 -8.52 4.03 -7.44
N SER A 56 -9.45 3.88 -6.51
CA SER A 56 -10.30 2.70 -6.37
C SER A 56 -11.74 3.11 -6.52
N ALA A 57 -12.56 2.22 -7.08
CA ALA A 57 -14.00 2.40 -7.14
C ALA A 57 -14.68 1.47 -6.15
N ALA A 58 -15.58 2.02 -5.36
CA ALA A 58 -16.44 1.29 -4.45
C ALA A 58 -17.90 1.70 -4.64
N ILE A 59 -18.83 0.87 -4.19
CA ILE A 59 -20.26 1.19 -4.19
C ILE A 59 -20.74 1.37 -2.76
N LYS A 60 -21.55 2.42 -2.58
CA LYS A 60 -22.38 2.70 -1.40
C LYS A 60 -23.85 2.35 -1.76
N PRO A 61 -24.33 1.14 -1.47
CA PRO A 61 -25.65 0.68 -1.94
C PRO A 61 -26.81 1.56 -1.51
N GLN A 62 -26.69 2.22 -0.36
CA GLN A 62 -27.72 3.14 0.17
C GLN A 62 -27.96 4.38 -0.70
N PHE A 63 -27.02 4.74 -1.58
CA PHE A 63 -27.14 5.90 -2.47
C PHE A 63 -27.51 5.54 -3.92
N ILE A 64 -27.80 4.26 -4.20
CA ILE A 64 -28.22 3.81 -5.52
C ILE A 64 -29.66 4.27 -5.77
N ILE A 65 -29.85 5.10 -6.78
CA ILE A 65 -31.17 5.57 -7.22
C ILE A 65 -31.77 4.56 -8.21
N ASP A 66 -31.02 4.14 -9.20
CA ASP A 66 -31.41 3.21 -10.25
C ASP A 66 -30.37 2.08 -10.40
N LYS A 67 -30.75 0.89 -9.90
CA LYS A 67 -29.88 -0.30 -9.97
C LYS A 67 -29.63 -0.77 -11.41
N GLY A 68 -30.66 -0.68 -12.27
CA GLY A 68 -30.55 -1.12 -13.65
C GLY A 68 -29.56 -0.28 -14.43
N LYS A 69 -29.72 1.04 -14.35
CA LYS A 69 -28.82 2.01 -15.00
C LYS A 69 -27.39 1.87 -14.51
N LEU A 70 -27.18 1.72 -13.19
CA LEU A 70 -25.85 1.52 -12.60
C LEU A 70 -25.18 0.27 -13.17
N LEU A 71 -25.89 -0.88 -13.21
CA LEU A 71 -25.34 -2.14 -13.70
C LEU A 71 -24.99 -2.08 -15.20
N ILE A 72 -25.85 -1.43 -16.02
CA ILE A 72 -25.56 -1.22 -17.45
C ILE A 72 -24.29 -0.39 -17.61
N ASN A 73 -24.17 0.71 -16.90
CA ASN A 73 -22.99 1.59 -16.96
C ASN A 73 -21.72 0.88 -16.52
N LEU A 74 -21.80 0.09 -15.44
CA LEU A 74 -20.65 -0.70 -14.96
C LEU A 74 -20.25 -1.77 -15.98
N ARG A 75 -21.19 -2.41 -16.67
CA ARG A 75 -20.92 -3.41 -17.70
C ARG A 75 -20.23 -2.80 -18.91
N LEU A 76 -20.59 -1.56 -19.29
CA LEU A 76 -19.94 -0.82 -20.37
C LEU A 76 -18.51 -0.42 -20.05
N ILE A 77 -18.23 -0.08 -18.77
CA ILE A 77 -16.89 0.30 -18.33
C ILE A 77 -16.00 -0.92 -18.08
N PHE A 78 -16.60 -1.99 -17.54
CA PHE A 78 -15.92 -3.22 -17.15
C PHE A 78 -16.56 -4.46 -17.80
N PRO A 79 -16.36 -4.69 -19.11
CA PRO A 79 -17.03 -5.80 -19.83
C PRO A 79 -16.77 -7.19 -19.24
N ASN A 80 -15.56 -7.39 -18.71
CA ASN A 80 -15.10 -8.68 -18.16
C ASN A 80 -15.45 -8.90 -16.68
N MET A 81 -16.25 -8.00 -16.08
CA MET A 81 -16.58 -8.08 -14.67
C MET A 81 -17.82 -8.94 -14.43
N ASP A 82 -17.79 -9.78 -13.40
CA ASP A 82 -18.92 -10.58 -12.96
C ASP A 82 -20.04 -9.70 -12.37
N MET A 83 -21.05 -9.39 -13.20
CA MET A 83 -22.18 -8.56 -12.81
C MET A 83 -23.11 -9.23 -11.82
N ASP A 84 -23.21 -10.56 -11.81
CA ASP A 84 -24.06 -11.29 -10.87
C ASP A 84 -23.48 -11.23 -9.45
N ARG A 85 -22.17 -11.28 -9.35
CA ARG A 85 -21.49 -11.02 -8.08
C ARG A 85 -21.74 -9.59 -7.56
N ILE A 86 -21.75 -8.60 -8.45
CA ILE A 86 -22.04 -7.21 -8.08
C ILE A 86 -23.49 -7.07 -7.62
N LYS A 87 -24.45 -7.65 -8.35
CA LYS A 87 -25.87 -7.65 -7.96
C LYS A 87 -26.08 -8.19 -6.55
N LYS A 88 -25.51 -9.38 -6.25
CA LYS A 88 -25.56 -9.99 -4.92
C LYS A 88 -24.96 -9.07 -3.84
N LYS A 89 -23.85 -8.40 -4.11
CA LYS A 89 -23.24 -7.45 -3.16
C LYS A 89 -24.11 -6.21 -2.93
N ILE A 90 -24.78 -5.71 -3.96
CA ILE A 90 -25.73 -4.59 -3.84
C ILE A 90 -26.91 -5.00 -2.97
N GLU A 91 -27.42 -6.23 -3.11
CA GLU A 91 -28.53 -6.77 -2.30
C GLU A 91 -28.17 -6.91 -0.82
N ILE A 92 -26.92 -7.27 -0.51
CA ILE A 92 -26.42 -7.31 0.87
C ILE A 92 -26.43 -5.91 1.51
N GLY A 93 -26.40 -4.84 0.72
CA GLY A 93 -26.52 -3.47 1.21
C GLY A 93 -25.29 -2.91 1.91
N LYS A 94 -24.15 -3.63 1.95
CA LYS A 94 -22.90 -3.17 2.56
C LYS A 94 -21.99 -2.51 1.53
N TYR A 95 -21.20 -1.53 2.00
CA TYR A 95 -20.12 -0.92 1.21
C TYR A 95 -19.15 -1.98 0.68
N PHE A 96 -18.82 -1.92 -0.61
CA PHE A 96 -17.85 -2.84 -1.21
C PHE A 96 -17.07 -2.22 -2.36
N TYR A 97 -15.85 -2.69 -2.56
CA TYR A 97 -15.01 -2.29 -3.69
C TYR A 97 -15.41 -3.07 -4.96
N ILE A 98 -15.52 -2.32 -6.08
CA ILE A 98 -15.65 -2.87 -7.44
C ILE A 98 -14.24 -3.22 -7.96
N LYS A 99 -13.34 -2.25 -7.90
CA LYS A 99 -11.95 -2.38 -8.38
C LYS A 99 -11.02 -1.51 -7.54
N LYS A 100 -9.93 -2.10 -7.05
CA LYS A 100 -8.98 -1.42 -6.14
C LYS A 100 -7.96 -0.55 -6.86
N ARG A 101 -7.68 -0.81 -8.13
CA ARG A 101 -6.72 -0.04 -8.94
C ARG A 101 -7.39 0.25 -10.28
N LEU A 102 -7.82 1.49 -10.47
CA LEU A 102 -8.38 1.98 -11.71
C LEU A 102 -7.23 2.52 -12.57
N ASN A 103 -7.31 2.26 -13.87
CA ASN A 103 -6.54 3.03 -14.83
C ASN A 103 -7.19 4.41 -15.04
N GLU A 104 -6.49 5.32 -15.67
CA GLU A 104 -6.96 6.69 -15.88
C GLU A 104 -8.25 6.75 -16.72
N SER A 105 -8.37 5.90 -17.74
CA SER A 105 -9.55 5.81 -18.60
C SER A 105 -10.79 5.33 -17.82
N GLU A 106 -10.62 4.29 -17.00
CA GLU A 106 -11.70 3.75 -16.16
C GLU A 106 -12.15 4.77 -15.12
N TRP A 107 -11.19 5.42 -14.45
CA TRP A 107 -11.47 6.48 -13.50
C TRP A 107 -12.27 7.62 -14.14
N LYS A 108 -11.82 8.11 -15.30
CA LYS A 108 -12.48 9.19 -16.04
C LYS A 108 -13.91 8.81 -16.45
N LYS A 109 -14.13 7.59 -16.94
CA LYS A 109 -15.46 7.09 -17.29
C LYS A 109 -16.39 7.02 -16.09
N LEU A 110 -15.91 6.49 -14.95
CA LEU A 110 -16.70 6.42 -13.71
C LEU A 110 -17.00 7.82 -13.15
N TRP A 111 -16.03 8.73 -13.20
CA TRP A 111 -16.22 10.11 -12.75
C TRP A 111 -17.27 10.84 -13.57
N LEU A 112 -17.26 10.66 -14.90
CA LEU A 112 -18.23 11.26 -15.81
C LEU A 112 -19.66 10.75 -15.63
N LEU A 113 -19.86 9.56 -15.03
CA LEU A 113 -21.21 9.07 -14.73
C LEU A 113 -21.92 9.94 -13.69
N GLY A 114 -21.18 10.59 -12.80
CA GLY A 114 -21.73 11.43 -11.75
C GLY A 114 -22.66 10.71 -10.77
N ASP A 115 -22.57 9.38 -10.68
CA ASP A 115 -23.44 8.56 -9.83
C ASP A 115 -22.98 8.64 -8.36
N LYS A 116 -23.85 9.15 -7.50
CA LYS A 116 -23.58 9.33 -6.06
C LYS A 116 -23.32 8.02 -5.31
N SER A 117 -23.74 6.90 -5.86
CA SER A 117 -23.50 5.59 -5.26
C SER A 117 -22.06 5.10 -5.49
N ILE A 118 -21.34 5.68 -6.46
CA ILE A 118 -19.98 5.32 -6.77
C ILE A 118 -19.03 6.21 -5.96
N ASP A 119 -18.23 5.58 -5.13
CA ASP A 119 -17.21 6.23 -4.32
C ASP A 119 -15.83 6.03 -4.97
N LEU A 120 -15.25 7.13 -5.46
CA LEU A 120 -13.94 7.14 -6.13
C LEU A 120 -12.88 7.60 -5.14
N ASN A 121 -12.27 6.65 -4.43
CA ASN A 121 -11.26 6.94 -3.44
C ASN A 121 -9.86 6.90 -4.04
N GLY A 122 -9.13 8.02 -3.91
CA GLY A 122 -7.71 8.07 -4.23
C GLY A 122 -6.87 7.70 -3.02
N LYS A 123 -6.08 6.63 -3.12
CA LYS A 123 -5.07 6.25 -2.11
C LYS A 123 -3.68 6.35 -2.72
N GLN A 124 -2.71 6.79 -1.92
CA GLN A 124 -1.31 6.73 -2.33
C GLN A 124 -0.77 5.32 -2.11
N PHE A 125 -0.02 4.85 -3.10
CA PHE A 125 0.68 3.57 -3.06
C PHE A 125 2.15 3.82 -3.32
N ARG A 126 2.99 3.17 -2.53
CA ARG A 126 4.43 3.15 -2.78
C ARG A 126 4.75 2.15 -3.86
N VAL A 127 5.42 2.60 -4.91
CA VAL A 127 5.83 1.75 -6.04
C VAL A 127 7.34 1.67 -6.06
N TYR A 128 7.86 0.46 -6.28
CA TYR A 128 9.27 0.12 -6.39
C TYR A 128 9.52 -0.42 -7.80
N PRO A 129 9.99 0.42 -8.75
CA PRO A 129 10.07 0.03 -10.18
C PRO A 129 11.00 -1.14 -10.45
N HIS A 130 12.00 -1.35 -9.62
CA HIS A 130 12.97 -2.44 -9.76
C HIS A 130 12.61 -3.70 -8.96
N GLU A 131 11.36 -3.78 -8.46
CA GLU A 131 10.81 -4.94 -7.76
C GLU A 131 11.72 -5.50 -6.66
N SER A 132 12.15 -6.77 -6.81
CA SER A 132 12.96 -7.47 -5.81
C SER A 132 14.42 -7.02 -5.75
N LEU A 133 14.94 -6.32 -6.77
CA LEU A 133 16.36 -6.00 -6.88
C LEU A 133 16.89 -5.18 -5.68
N PHE A 134 16.06 -4.29 -5.14
CA PHE A 134 16.42 -3.46 -4.01
C PHE A 134 15.59 -3.72 -2.75
N SER A 135 14.79 -4.80 -2.72
CA SER A 135 13.84 -5.06 -1.64
C SER A 135 14.49 -5.13 -0.25
N HIS A 136 15.67 -5.74 -0.15
CA HIS A 136 16.40 -5.86 1.11
C HIS A 136 16.95 -4.52 1.62
N VAL A 137 17.30 -3.61 0.72
CA VAL A 137 17.84 -2.30 1.07
C VAL A 137 16.72 -1.32 1.33
N LEU A 138 15.78 -1.19 0.40
CA LEU A 138 14.69 -0.23 0.50
C LEU A 138 13.71 -0.59 1.62
N GLY A 139 13.41 -1.87 1.77
CA GLY A 139 12.36 -2.34 2.68
C GLY A 139 10.97 -2.01 2.15
N GLN A 140 10.03 -1.80 3.06
CA GLN A 140 8.63 -1.56 2.72
C GLN A 140 7.93 -0.64 3.71
N ILE A 141 6.77 -0.15 3.30
CA ILE A 141 5.86 0.65 4.11
C ILE A 141 4.59 -0.14 4.43
N ASP A 142 3.87 0.29 5.45
CA ASP A 142 2.53 -0.21 5.78
C ASP A 142 1.42 0.54 5.01
N ASP A 143 0.17 0.17 5.29
CA ASP A 143 -1.02 0.80 4.69
C ASP A 143 -1.21 2.27 5.09
N ASP A 144 -0.59 2.70 6.19
CA ASP A 144 -0.61 4.07 6.70
C ASP A 144 0.57 4.91 6.19
N ASN A 145 1.33 4.38 5.23
CA ASN A 145 2.50 5.02 4.61
C ASN A 145 3.68 5.22 5.58
N LEU A 146 3.76 4.40 6.63
CA LEU A 146 4.89 4.38 7.57
C LEU A 146 5.90 3.31 7.16
N GLY A 147 7.18 3.64 7.23
CA GLY A 147 8.26 2.70 6.94
C GLY A 147 8.38 1.63 8.03
N ILE A 148 8.22 0.35 7.67
CA ILE A 148 8.29 -0.79 8.59
C ILE A 148 9.62 -1.53 8.53
N SER A 149 10.36 -1.44 7.43
CA SER A 149 11.67 -2.08 7.26
C SER A 149 12.62 -1.26 6.37
N GLY A 150 13.90 -1.63 6.36
CA GLY A 150 14.95 -1.07 5.51
C GLY A 150 15.12 0.44 5.59
N LEU A 151 15.49 1.05 4.48
CA LEU A 151 15.67 2.51 4.36
C LEU A 151 14.35 3.27 4.57
N GLU A 152 13.22 2.68 4.15
CA GLU A 152 11.90 3.25 4.37
C GLU A 152 11.64 3.51 5.86
N LYS A 153 12.05 2.59 6.73
CA LYS A 153 11.96 2.74 8.19
C LYS A 153 13.01 3.70 8.74
N SER A 154 14.28 3.48 8.36
CA SER A 154 15.41 4.24 8.92
C SER A 154 15.32 5.73 8.60
N PHE A 155 14.84 6.07 7.40
CA PHE A 155 14.67 7.45 6.93
C PHE A 155 13.20 7.90 6.93
N ASN A 156 12.33 7.24 7.69
CA ASN A 156 10.90 7.52 7.67
C ASN A 156 10.59 9.02 7.86
N LYS A 157 11.17 9.64 8.90
CA LYS A 157 10.98 11.07 9.19
C LYS A 157 11.48 11.96 8.03
N LYS A 158 12.66 11.68 7.50
CA LYS A 158 13.22 12.45 6.37
C LYS A 158 12.36 12.32 5.13
N LEU A 159 11.84 11.12 4.83
CA LEU A 159 11.01 10.87 3.67
C LEU A 159 9.62 11.53 3.77
N THR A 160 9.09 11.75 4.97
CA THR A 160 7.77 12.37 5.18
C THR A 160 7.82 13.88 5.37
N GLU A 161 8.91 14.43 5.93
CA GLU A 161 9.01 15.85 6.28
C GLU A 161 9.87 16.67 5.30
N SER A 162 10.81 16.04 4.56
CA SER A 162 11.66 16.73 3.59
C SER A 162 10.87 17.13 2.34
N LYS A 163 11.36 18.16 1.66
CA LYS A 163 10.90 18.55 0.32
C LYS A 163 11.73 17.93 -0.79
N ASN A 164 12.90 17.38 -0.46
CA ASN A 164 13.86 16.83 -1.41
C ASN A 164 13.83 15.30 -1.39
N PRO A 165 14.07 14.64 -2.54
CA PRO A 165 14.20 13.20 -2.61
C PRO A 165 15.40 12.69 -1.78
N LEU A 166 15.37 11.42 -1.40
CA LEU A 166 16.48 10.73 -0.77
C LEU A 166 17.35 10.11 -1.88
N ILE A 167 18.57 10.65 -2.06
CA ILE A 167 19.53 10.13 -3.03
C ILE A 167 20.46 9.15 -2.32
N LEU A 168 20.59 7.94 -2.89
CA LEU A 168 21.44 6.88 -2.39
C LEU A 168 22.74 6.78 -3.20
N SER A 169 23.77 6.18 -2.62
CA SER A 169 25.01 5.85 -3.31
C SER A 169 24.92 4.63 -4.23
N LEU A 170 23.77 3.97 -4.30
CA LEU A 170 23.49 2.83 -5.16
C LEU A 170 23.52 3.23 -6.64
N ASP A 171 23.75 2.23 -7.50
CA ASP A 171 23.68 2.36 -8.95
C ASP A 171 22.76 1.26 -9.49
N ALA A 172 21.59 1.66 -10.01
CA ALA A 172 20.57 0.72 -10.48
C ALA A 172 21.06 -0.09 -11.70
N ASN A 173 21.79 0.54 -12.61
CA ASN A 173 22.28 -0.13 -13.81
C ASN A 173 23.33 -1.19 -13.45
N LEU A 174 24.26 -0.84 -12.55
CA LEU A 174 25.26 -1.79 -12.07
C LEU A 174 24.62 -3.00 -11.37
N GLN A 175 23.60 -2.76 -10.55
CA GLN A 175 22.89 -3.82 -9.86
C GLN A 175 22.14 -4.76 -10.84
N HIS A 176 21.57 -4.23 -11.92
CA HIS A 176 20.96 -5.05 -12.96
C HIS A 176 22.00 -5.94 -13.67
N ILE A 177 23.14 -5.37 -14.05
CA ILE A 177 24.23 -6.14 -14.70
C ILE A 177 24.72 -7.26 -13.78
N ILE A 178 24.99 -6.94 -12.50
CA ILE A 178 25.42 -7.95 -11.52
C ILE A 178 24.38 -9.06 -11.39
N ARG A 179 23.11 -8.72 -11.30
CA ARG A 179 22.04 -9.71 -11.21
C ARG A 179 21.99 -10.62 -12.44
N GLU A 180 22.08 -10.07 -13.64
CA GLU A 180 22.06 -10.82 -14.89
C GLU A 180 23.24 -11.79 -14.96
N GLU A 181 24.44 -11.35 -14.62
CA GLU A 181 25.64 -12.18 -14.57
C GLU A 181 25.52 -13.31 -13.53
N LEU A 182 25.00 -13.01 -12.34
CA LEU A 182 24.78 -14.02 -11.30
C LEU A 182 23.74 -15.06 -11.73
N VAL A 183 22.64 -14.64 -12.36
CA VAL A 183 21.62 -15.57 -12.87
C VAL A 183 22.19 -16.43 -14.00
N SER A 184 22.95 -15.84 -14.90
CA SER A 184 23.64 -16.55 -15.97
C SER A 184 24.63 -17.58 -15.42
N GLY A 185 25.46 -17.16 -14.47
CA GLY A 185 26.42 -18.05 -13.78
C GLY A 185 25.74 -19.20 -13.05
N ASN A 186 24.63 -18.90 -12.33
CA ASN A 186 23.86 -19.93 -11.64
C ASN A 186 23.27 -20.98 -12.62
N ASN A 187 22.79 -20.54 -13.77
CA ASN A 187 22.25 -21.43 -14.80
C ASN A 187 23.35 -22.33 -15.42
N ILE A 188 24.58 -21.82 -15.57
CA ILE A 188 25.70 -22.58 -16.14
C ILE A 188 26.25 -23.56 -15.11
N PHE A 189 26.48 -23.13 -13.88
CA PHE A 189 27.18 -23.92 -12.86
C PHE A 189 26.23 -24.64 -11.90
N GLN A 190 24.91 -24.45 -12.00
CA GLN A 190 23.88 -25.06 -11.13
C GLN A 190 24.21 -24.89 -9.62
N THR A 191 24.74 -23.75 -9.25
CA THR A 191 25.11 -23.46 -7.87
C THR A 191 23.88 -23.34 -6.98
N LEU A 192 23.94 -24.00 -5.82
CA LEU A 192 22.94 -23.85 -4.74
C LEU A 192 23.34 -22.65 -3.89
N GLY A 193 22.62 -21.55 -4.00
CA GLY A 193 22.88 -20.44 -3.09
C GLY A 193 22.52 -19.11 -3.57
#